data_ee9734f9cae9e67adbbcca232f1ca804
#
_entry.id   ee9734f9cae9e67adbbcca232f1ca804
#
_cell.length_a   1.000
_cell.length_b   1.000
_cell.length_c   1.000
_cell.angle_alpha   90.00
_cell.angle_beta   90.00
_cell.angle_gamma   90.00
#
_symmetry.space_group_name_H-M   'P 1'
#
loop_
_entity.id
_entity.type
_entity.pdbx_description
1 polymer ?
#
loop_
_entity_poly.entity_id
_entity_poly.type
_entity_poly.pdbx_seq_one_letter_code
_entity_poly.pdbx_strand_id
1 'polypeptide(L)'
;MKELKLSLINGAYNVDESQKIIMDVVASKIQFHEKKKLTALIKNQGEDTHSNERIKQLKLDMDNIKSQLGSLNPGAEVTIQCDIHIKVNYPEV
;
A
#
# COMPACT_ATOMS: atom_id res chain seq x y z
N MET A 1 -22.40 -4.22 -13.02
CA MET A 1 -21.07 -4.24 -12.39
C MET A 1 -20.01 -3.92 -13.44
N LYS A 2 -19.06 -3.09 -13.10
CA LYS A 2 -17.96 -2.73 -14.00
C LYS A 2 -16.64 -3.13 -13.36
N GLU A 3 -15.77 -3.70 -14.14
CA GLU A 3 -14.44 -4.08 -13.68
C GLU A 3 -13.37 -3.37 -14.49
N LEU A 4 -12.37 -2.84 -13.80
CA LEU A 4 -11.21 -2.20 -14.38
C LEU A 4 -9.96 -2.85 -13.83
N LYS A 5 -8.92 -2.92 -14.64
CA LYS A 5 -7.64 -3.50 -14.22
C LYS A 5 -6.50 -2.59 -14.68
N LEU A 6 -5.56 -2.34 -13.77
CA LEU A 6 -4.37 -1.56 -14.05
C LEU A 6 -3.14 -2.34 -13.58
N SER A 7 -2.17 -2.51 -14.47
CA SER A 7 -0.86 -2.99 -14.07
C SER A 7 -0.04 -1.79 -13.63
N LEU A 8 0.10 -1.60 -12.32
CA LEU A 8 0.79 -0.45 -11.75
C LEU A 8 2.30 -0.61 -11.82
N ILE A 9 2.78 -1.79 -11.48
CA ILE A 9 4.19 -2.12 -11.48
C ILE A 9 4.37 -3.48 -12.11
N ASN A 10 5.26 -3.58 -13.07
CA ASN A 10 5.62 -4.85 -13.69
C ASN A 10 7.02 -4.71 -14.26
N GLY A 11 8.03 -5.06 -13.48
CA GLY A 11 9.40 -4.91 -13.93
C GLY A 11 10.41 -5.48 -12.98
N ALA A 12 11.66 -5.43 -13.41
CA ALA A 12 12.81 -5.88 -12.64
C ALA A 12 13.64 -4.67 -12.23
N TYR A 13 14.08 -4.67 -10.99
CA TYR A 13 14.76 -3.53 -10.36
C TYR A 13 15.96 -4.01 -9.56
N ASN A 14 16.90 -3.11 -9.28
CA ASN A 14 17.92 -3.41 -8.29
C ASN A 14 17.33 -3.32 -6.87
N VAL A 15 18.12 -3.71 -5.87
CA VAL A 15 17.63 -3.74 -4.48
C VAL A 15 17.19 -2.35 -4.01
N ASP A 16 18.00 -1.32 -4.27
CA ASP A 16 17.69 0.04 -3.80
C ASP A 16 16.43 0.59 -4.46
N GLU A 17 16.29 0.42 -5.76
CA GLU A 17 15.09 0.83 -6.50
C GLU A 17 13.86 0.10 -5.99
N SER A 18 13.97 -1.21 -5.76
CA SER A 18 12.84 -2.00 -5.29
C SER A 18 12.36 -1.56 -3.91
N GLN A 19 13.28 -1.25 -3.00
CA GLN A 19 12.92 -0.71 -1.69
C GLN A 19 12.16 0.61 -1.82
N LYS A 20 12.64 1.53 -2.65
CA LYS A 20 12.00 2.82 -2.87
C LYS A 20 10.60 2.67 -3.42
N ILE A 21 10.42 1.84 -4.43
CA ILE A 21 9.13 1.62 -5.06
C ILE A 21 8.12 1.08 -4.05
N ILE A 22 8.50 0.05 -3.29
CA ILE A 22 7.61 -0.57 -2.32
C ILE A 22 7.30 0.39 -1.18
N MET A 23 8.31 1.12 -0.68
CA MET A 23 8.10 2.11 0.39
C MET A 23 7.13 3.19 -0.03
N ASP A 24 7.25 3.70 -1.27
CA ASP A 24 6.37 4.75 -1.77
C ASP A 24 4.92 4.26 -1.89
N VAL A 25 4.71 3.05 -2.37
CA VAL A 25 3.37 2.47 -2.49
C VAL A 25 2.74 2.29 -1.11
N VAL A 26 3.46 1.73 -0.16
CA VAL A 26 2.95 1.51 1.20
C VAL A 26 2.72 2.84 1.91
N ALA A 27 3.63 3.80 1.76
CA ALA A 27 3.50 5.13 2.37
C ALA A 27 2.24 5.85 1.87
N SER A 28 1.93 5.73 0.58
CA SER A 28 0.71 6.32 0.02
C SER A 28 -0.55 5.76 0.69
N LYS A 29 -0.56 4.46 0.95
CA LYS A 29 -1.71 3.82 1.61
C LYS A 29 -1.82 4.21 3.07
N ILE A 30 -0.70 4.34 3.77
CA ILE A 30 -0.66 4.82 5.15
C ILE A 30 -1.21 6.25 5.22
N GLN A 31 -0.76 7.14 4.35
CA GLN A 31 -1.23 8.53 4.28
C GLN A 31 -2.75 8.59 4.04
N PHE A 32 -3.27 7.74 3.17
CA PHE A 32 -4.70 7.66 2.94
C PHE A 32 -5.47 7.37 4.24
N HIS A 33 -5.02 6.38 5.01
CA HIS A 33 -5.68 6.01 6.26
C HIS A 33 -5.52 7.09 7.33
N GLU A 34 -4.37 7.78 7.39
CA GLU A 34 -4.17 8.87 8.34
C GLU A 34 -5.08 10.05 8.04
N LYS A 35 -5.26 10.40 6.76
CA LYS A 35 -6.20 11.44 6.36
C LYS A 35 -7.63 11.05 6.68
N LYS A 36 -7.99 9.78 6.48
CA LYS A 36 -9.30 9.26 6.80
C LYS A 36 -9.61 9.35 8.29
N LYS A 37 -8.62 9.02 9.13
CA LYS A 37 -8.72 9.17 10.59
C LYS A 37 -8.97 10.62 10.98
N LEU A 38 -8.18 11.54 10.43
CA LEU A 38 -8.31 12.96 10.71
C LEU A 38 -9.67 13.48 10.29
N THR A 39 -10.15 13.10 9.12
CA THR A 39 -11.47 13.48 8.63
C THR A 39 -12.58 13.00 9.56
N ALA A 40 -12.48 11.77 10.06
CA ALA A 40 -13.47 11.23 11.00
C ALA A 40 -13.50 12.04 12.30
N LEU A 41 -12.34 12.43 12.83
CA LEU A 41 -12.25 13.27 14.04
C LEU A 41 -12.85 14.65 13.81
N ILE A 42 -12.51 15.30 12.69
CA ILE A 42 -13.03 16.64 12.35
C ILE A 42 -14.55 16.61 12.19
N LYS A 43 -15.09 15.56 11.58
CA LYS A 43 -16.54 15.41 11.38
C LYS A 43 -17.26 14.87 12.61
N ASN A 44 -16.55 14.72 13.71
CA ASN A 44 -17.11 14.21 14.97
C ASN A 44 -17.72 12.81 14.83
N GLN A 45 -17.14 11.97 14.00
CA GLN A 45 -17.57 10.60 13.75
C GLN A 45 -16.91 9.57 14.65
N GLY A 46 -16.07 10.04 15.59
CA GLY A 46 -15.33 9.19 16.50
C GLY A 46 -14.02 8.68 15.91
N GLU A 47 -13.46 7.66 16.55
CA GLU A 47 -12.18 7.09 16.14
C GLU A 47 -12.36 6.07 15.02
N ASP A 48 -11.53 6.17 13.98
CA ASP A 48 -11.49 5.20 12.89
C ASP A 48 -10.57 4.04 13.28
N THR A 49 -11.13 3.06 13.99
CA THR A 49 -10.37 1.90 14.50
C THR A 49 -9.88 1.02 13.36
N HIS A 50 -10.65 0.90 12.28
CA HIS A 50 -10.25 0.12 11.11
C HIS A 50 -8.97 0.71 10.47
N SER A 51 -8.92 2.02 10.28
CA SER A 51 -7.73 2.69 9.75
C SER A 51 -6.55 2.57 10.71
N ASN A 52 -6.76 2.65 12.02
CA ASN A 52 -5.71 2.44 13.01
C ASN A 52 -5.06 1.07 12.85
N GLU A 53 -5.86 0.02 12.77
CA GLU A 53 -5.37 -1.35 12.61
C GLU A 53 -4.67 -1.55 11.27
N ARG A 54 -5.22 -0.97 10.20
CA ARG A 54 -4.62 -1.08 8.87
C ARG A 54 -3.27 -0.39 8.80
N ILE A 55 -3.12 0.78 9.43
CA ILE A 55 -1.85 1.50 9.50
C ILE A 55 -0.80 0.64 10.23
N LYS A 56 -1.15 0.04 11.35
CA LYS A 56 -0.24 -0.84 12.11
C LYS A 56 0.23 -2.00 11.24
N GLN A 57 -0.68 -2.66 10.53
CA GLN A 57 -0.35 -3.79 9.67
C GLN A 57 0.57 -3.37 8.53
N LEU A 58 0.28 -2.24 7.88
CA LEU A 58 1.10 -1.72 6.80
C LEU A 58 2.51 -1.35 7.25
N LYS A 59 2.65 -0.77 8.45
CA LYS A 59 3.96 -0.46 9.02
C LYS A 59 4.76 -1.72 9.33
N LEU A 60 4.12 -2.75 9.86
CA LEU A 60 4.77 -4.04 10.10
C LEU A 60 5.22 -4.69 8.79
N ASP A 61 4.36 -4.69 7.79
CA ASP A 61 4.68 -5.24 6.47
C ASP A 61 5.86 -4.48 5.85
N MET A 62 5.87 -3.16 5.98
CA MET A 62 6.94 -2.31 5.47
C MET A 62 8.28 -2.64 6.14
N ASP A 63 8.29 -2.74 7.47
CA ASP A 63 9.49 -3.08 8.23
C ASP A 63 10.03 -4.46 7.85
N ASN A 64 9.15 -5.44 7.70
CA ASN A 64 9.51 -6.79 7.30
C ASN A 64 10.13 -6.83 5.90
N ILE A 65 9.51 -6.17 4.94
CA ILE A 65 10.00 -6.10 3.57
C ILE A 65 11.35 -5.37 3.52
N LYS A 66 11.47 -4.25 4.23
CA LYS A 66 12.71 -3.48 4.30
C LYS A 66 13.85 -4.33 4.86
N SER A 67 13.59 -5.09 5.89
CA SER A 67 14.59 -5.99 6.50
C SER A 67 15.01 -7.08 5.53
N GLN A 68 14.06 -7.72 4.86
CA GLN A 68 14.35 -8.81 3.92
C GLN A 68 15.10 -8.31 2.68
N LEU A 69 14.68 -7.19 2.10
CA LEU A 69 15.37 -6.62 0.94
C LEU A 69 16.76 -6.10 1.31
N GLY A 70 16.90 -5.53 2.50
CA GLY A 70 18.19 -5.02 2.98
C GLY A 70 19.23 -6.11 3.23
N SER A 71 18.81 -7.35 3.42
CA SER A 71 19.70 -8.50 3.62
C SER A 71 20.12 -9.18 2.32
N LEU A 72 19.59 -8.75 1.18
CA LEU A 72 19.93 -9.33 -0.11
C LEU A 72 21.30 -8.89 -0.57
N ASN A 73 21.93 -9.73 -1.40
CA ASN A 73 23.16 -9.36 -2.11
C ASN A 73 22.87 -8.11 -2.95
N PRO A 74 23.74 -7.07 -2.91
CA PRO A 74 23.52 -5.86 -3.70
C PRO A 74 23.37 -6.08 -5.21
N GLY A 75 23.90 -7.19 -5.73
CA GLY A 75 23.75 -7.55 -7.13
C GLY A 75 22.44 -8.28 -7.46
N ALA A 76 21.58 -8.49 -6.48
CA ALA A 76 20.32 -9.20 -6.71
C ALA A 76 19.37 -8.37 -7.59
N GLU A 77 18.64 -9.07 -8.43
CA GLU A 77 17.53 -8.50 -9.21
C GLU A 77 16.22 -8.81 -8.52
N VAL A 78 15.40 -7.78 -8.35
CA VAL A 78 14.08 -7.91 -7.69
C VAL A 78 12.99 -7.65 -8.72
N THR A 79 12.16 -8.64 -8.95
CA THR A 79 10.99 -8.50 -9.82
C THR A 79 9.80 -8.09 -8.96
N ILE A 80 9.12 -7.01 -9.36
CA ILE A 80 7.92 -6.55 -8.67
C ILE A 80 6.76 -6.57 -9.65
N GLN A 81 5.67 -7.16 -9.21
CA GLN A 81 4.41 -7.11 -9.94
C GLN A 81 3.32 -6.61 -8.99
N CYS A 82 2.62 -5.56 -9.41
CA CYS A 82 1.52 -5.00 -8.63
C CYS A 82 0.38 -4.63 -9.58
N ASP A 83 -0.74 -5.32 -9.43
CA ASP A 83 -1.93 -5.08 -10.24
C ASP A 83 -3.02 -4.48 -9.36
N ILE A 84 -3.74 -3.50 -9.92
CA ILE A 84 -4.91 -2.93 -9.27
C ILE A 84 -6.15 -3.44 -9.98
N HIS A 85 -7.02 -4.08 -9.22
CA HIS A 85 -8.34 -4.52 -9.69
C HIS A 85 -9.39 -3.63 -9.08
N ILE A 86 -10.22 -3.04 -9.92
CA ILE A 86 -11.29 -2.15 -9.49
C ILE A 86 -12.63 -2.76 -9.88
N LYS A 87 -13.48 -2.95 -8.88
CA LYS A 87 -14.85 -3.40 -9.08
C LYS A 87 -15.79 -2.26 -8.71
N VAL A 88 -16.64 -1.88 -9.65
CA VAL A 88 -17.64 -0.86 -9.42
C VAL A 88 -18.98 -1.54 -9.25
N ASN A 89 -19.57 -1.37 -8.09
CA ASN A 89 -20.88 -1.92 -7.77
C ASN A 89 -21.84 -0.77 -7.54
N TYR A 90 -22.98 -0.83 -8.22
CA TYR A 90 -24.03 0.17 -8.03
C TYR A 90 -25.02 -0.34 -6.99
N PRO A 91 -25.48 0.53 -6.08
CA PRO A 91 -26.49 0.11 -5.12
C PRO A 91 -27.77 -0.28 -5.85
N GLU A 92 -28.42 -1.34 -5.37
CA GLU A 92 -29.74 -1.71 -5.87
C GLU A 92 -30.76 -0.66 -5.44
N VAL A 93 -31.63 -0.29 -6.36
CA VAL A 93 -32.67 0.72 -6.12
C VAL A 93 -33.97 0.06 -5.66
#